data_e829ac36a435dfeacffb90000d196971
#
_entry.id   e829ac36a435dfeacffb90000d196971
#
_cell.length_a   1.000
_cell.length_b   1.000
_cell.length_c   1.000
_cell.angle_alpha   90.00
_cell.angle_beta   90.00
_cell.angle_gamma   90.00
#
_symmetry.space_group_name_H-M   'P 1'
#
loop_
_entity.id
_entity.type
_entity.pdbx_description
1 polymer ?
#
loop_
_entity_poly.entity_id
_entity_poly.type
_entity_poly.pdbx_seq_one_letter_code
_entity_poly.pdbx_strand_id
1 'polypeptide(L)'
;PKRGRLWLNDGSIIRLKPERKGHVWAYDFVACRTEDGRAVRMLTVIDEFTRECMAIKVARRIRSDDVIHALTELFVINGVPEHIRSDNGPEFTSKMVRDWLKRVGAKTLFIEPGSPWENGYNESFNGKLRDELLNREIFYSLKEVQILTEQWRREYNTIRPHSSLGYRTPTPEAIMPKLQLVVNPR
;
A
#
# COMPACT_ATOMS: atom_id res chain seq x y z
N PRO A 1 -26.74 -26.54 6.63
CA PRO A 1 -25.61 -27.24 6.05
C PRO A 1 -24.57 -26.21 5.65
N LYS A 2 -23.40 -26.26 6.27
CA LYS A 2 -22.26 -25.44 5.84
C LYS A 2 -21.94 -25.89 4.42
N ARG A 3 -22.20 -25.05 3.44
CA ARG A 3 -21.75 -25.29 2.07
C ARG A 3 -20.24 -25.43 2.14
N GLY A 4 -19.73 -26.61 1.84
CA GLY A 4 -18.31 -26.85 1.70
C GLY A 4 -17.74 -25.82 0.72
N ARG A 5 -16.53 -25.41 0.95
CA ARG A 5 -15.80 -24.49 0.08
C ARG A 5 -15.66 -25.12 -1.30
N LEU A 6 -16.55 -24.73 -2.23
CA LEU A 6 -16.67 -25.30 -3.59
C LEU A 6 -15.51 -24.94 -4.53
N TRP A 7 -14.54 -24.22 -4.06
CA TRP A 7 -13.52 -23.59 -4.89
C TRP A 7 -12.14 -24.25 -4.84
N LEU A 8 -12.05 -25.42 -4.27
CA LEU A 8 -10.78 -26.16 -4.20
C LEU A 8 -10.50 -27.02 -5.44
N ASN A 9 -11.47 -27.24 -6.34
CA ASN A 9 -11.33 -28.20 -7.44
C ASN A 9 -11.64 -27.63 -8.83
N ASP A 10 -11.90 -26.33 -8.97
CA ASP A 10 -12.40 -25.74 -10.21
C ASP A 10 -11.43 -24.74 -10.86
N GLY A 11 -10.15 -24.79 -10.50
CA GLY A 11 -9.17 -23.83 -11.03
C GLY A 11 -9.32 -22.44 -10.44
N SER A 12 -10.01 -22.28 -9.32
CA SER A 12 -10.06 -21.01 -8.61
C SER A 12 -8.65 -20.54 -8.32
N ILE A 13 -8.37 -19.30 -8.70
CA ILE A 13 -7.04 -18.72 -8.73
C ILE A 13 -6.46 -18.77 -7.32
N ILE A 14 -5.41 -19.57 -7.17
CA ILE A 14 -4.63 -19.56 -5.93
C ILE A 14 -4.02 -18.16 -5.82
N ARG A 15 -4.38 -17.42 -4.78
CA ARG A 15 -3.80 -16.11 -4.51
C ARG A 15 -2.29 -16.22 -4.54
N LEU A 16 -1.64 -15.44 -5.42
CA LEU A 16 -0.20 -15.32 -5.43
C LEU A 16 0.26 -14.77 -4.08
N LYS A 17 1.01 -15.57 -3.31
CA LYS A 17 1.60 -15.15 -2.04
C LYS A 17 2.93 -14.44 -2.31
N PRO A 18 3.21 -13.31 -1.66
CA PRO A 18 4.50 -12.67 -1.78
C PRO A 18 5.59 -13.55 -1.13
N GLU A 19 6.72 -13.72 -1.81
CA GLU A 19 7.83 -14.56 -1.36
C GLU A 19 9.06 -13.75 -0.93
N ARG A 20 9.16 -12.50 -1.41
CA ARG A 20 10.28 -11.58 -1.14
C ARG A 20 9.84 -10.13 -1.29
N LYS A 21 10.66 -9.20 -0.77
CA LYS A 21 10.50 -7.76 -1.02
C LYS A 21 10.48 -7.49 -2.53
N GLY A 22 9.54 -6.64 -2.97
CA GLY A 22 9.38 -6.30 -4.39
C GLY A 22 8.74 -7.38 -5.24
N HIS A 23 8.24 -8.50 -4.66
CA HIS A 23 7.53 -9.53 -5.41
C HIS A 23 6.12 -9.07 -5.79
N VAL A 24 5.34 -8.61 -4.80
CA VAL A 24 3.99 -8.10 -5.00
C VAL A 24 3.81 -6.79 -4.25
N TRP A 25 3.51 -5.73 -4.98
CA TRP A 25 3.00 -4.51 -4.39
C TRP A 25 1.49 -4.44 -4.57
N ALA A 26 0.81 -3.96 -3.56
CA ALA A 26 -0.62 -3.71 -3.63
C ALA A 26 -0.89 -2.22 -3.45
N TYR A 27 -1.83 -1.68 -4.21
CA TYR A 27 -2.27 -0.31 -4.05
C TYR A 27 -3.79 -0.21 -4.03
N ASP A 28 -4.28 0.79 -3.31
CA ASP A 28 -5.71 0.99 -3.09
C ASP A 28 -6.03 2.45 -2.81
N PHE A 29 -7.31 2.82 -2.87
CA PHE A 29 -7.77 4.14 -2.53
C PHE A 29 -8.48 4.18 -1.18
N VAL A 30 -8.13 5.17 -0.39
CA VAL A 30 -8.81 5.54 0.85
C VAL A 30 -9.34 6.97 0.71
N ALA A 31 -10.49 7.26 1.30
CA ALA A 31 -11.06 8.59 1.30
C ALA A 31 -11.39 9.05 2.73
N CYS A 32 -11.22 10.34 2.96
CA CYS A 32 -11.73 11.05 4.12
C CYS A 32 -12.29 12.42 3.70
N ARG A 33 -12.64 13.25 4.66
CA ARG A 33 -13.08 14.63 4.41
C ARG A 33 -12.35 15.59 5.35
N THR A 34 -12.16 16.81 4.90
CA THR A 34 -11.82 17.93 5.77
C THR A 34 -13.07 18.46 6.48
N GLU A 35 -12.90 19.23 7.54
CA GLU A 35 -13.98 19.76 8.39
C GLU A 35 -15.03 20.52 7.56
N ASP A 36 -14.61 21.24 6.52
CA ASP A 36 -15.46 21.91 5.55
C ASP A 36 -16.24 20.98 4.60
N GLY A 37 -16.19 19.65 4.85
CA GLY A 37 -16.89 18.62 4.08
C GLY A 37 -16.25 18.24 2.76
N ARG A 38 -15.16 18.90 2.34
CA ARG A 38 -14.48 18.63 1.06
C ARG A 38 -13.77 17.28 1.08
N ALA A 39 -13.99 16.48 0.05
CA ALA A 39 -13.37 15.17 -0.07
C ALA A 39 -11.84 15.24 -0.21
N VAL A 40 -11.18 14.25 0.37
CA VAL A 40 -9.75 13.98 0.22
C VAL A 40 -9.59 12.51 -0.19
N ARG A 41 -8.81 12.25 -1.22
CA ARG A 41 -8.44 10.90 -1.66
C ARG A 41 -6.98 10.62 -1.34
N MET A 42 -6.70 9.38 -1.01
CA MET A 42 -5.37 8.86 -0.73
C MET A 42 -5.14 7.63 -1.58
N LEU A 43 -4.02 7.59 -2.28
CA LEU A 43 -3.50 6.38 -2.92
C LEU A 43 -2.48 5.77 -1.96
N THR A 44 -2.76 4.58 -1.47
CA THR A 44 -1.85 3.80 -0.61
C THR A 44 -1.13 2.76 -1.44
N VAL A 45 0.17 2.60 -1.24
CA VAL A 45 0.99 1.57 -1.90
C VAL A 45 1.74 0.80 -0.83
N ILE A 46 1.57 -0.52 -0.79
CA ILE A 46 2.22 -1.39 0.20
C ILE A 46 2.98 -2.52 -0.49
N ASP A 47 4.10 -2.92 0.08
CA ASP A 47 4.77 -4.18 -0.25
C ASP A 47 4.13 -5.31 0.56
N GLU A 48 3.53 -6.28 -0.11
CA GLU A 48 2.78 -7.35 0.56
C GLU A 48 3.67 -8.30 1.36
N PHE A 49 4.97 -8.38 1.06
CA PHE A 49 5.90 -9.24 1.80
C PHE A 49 6.37 -8.57 3.09
N THR A 50 6.93 -7.38 2.97
CA THR A 50 7.49 -6.63 4.11
C THR A 50 6.43 -5.95 4.95
N ARG A 51 5.21 -5.76 4.44
CA ARG A 51 4.13 -4.92 5.01
C ARG A 51 4.46 -3.43 5.02
N GLU A 52 5.56 -3.03 4.40
CA GLU A 52 5.97 -1.63 4.31
C GLU A 52 4.94 -0.81 3.53
N CYS A 53 4.52 0.31 4.10
CA CYS A 53 3.77 1.32 3.38
C CYS A 53 4.75 2.18 2.58
N MET A 54 4.85 1.90 1.29
CA MET A 54 5.77 2.58 0.38
C MET A 54 5.40 4.04 0.17
N ALA A 55 4.10 4.34 0.03
CA ALA A 55 3.59 5.69 -0.13
C ALA A 55 2.14 5.84 0.31
N ILE A 56 1.78 7.05 0.73
CA ILE A 56 0.40 7.54 0.82
C ILE A 56 0.34 8.89 0.08
N LYS A 57 -0.14 8.87 -1.16
CA LYS A 57 -0.32 10.09 -1.95
C LYS A 57 -1.67 10.71 -1.62
N VAL A 58 -1.68 11.92 -1.11
CA VAL A 58 -2.89 12.63 -0.65
C VAL A 58 -3.21 13.80 -1.56
N ALA A 59 -4.43 13.84 -2.10
CA ALA A 59 -4.91 14.94 -2.94
C ALA A 59 -6.44 15.08 -2.88
N ARG A 60 -6.98 16.21 -3.36
CA ARG A 60 -8.43 16.37 -3.52
C ARG A 60 -8.98 15.47 -4.61
N ARG A 61 -8.21 15.23 -5.66
CA ARG A 61 -8.52 14.31 -6.76
C ARG A 61 -7.24 13.56 -7.13
N ILE A 62 -7.39 12.28 -7.45
CA ILE A 62 -6.30 11.44 -7.96
C ILE A 62 -6.82 10.79 -9.24
N ARG A 63 -6.15 11.04 -10.33
CA ARG A 63 -6.44 10.51 -11.67
C ARG A 63 -5.40 9.46 -12.05
N SER A 64 -5.60 8.81 -13.18
CA SER A 64 -4.66 7.79 -13.69
C SER A 64 -3.23 8.32 -13.87
N ASP A 65 -3.06 9.57 -14.29
CA ASP A 65 -1.73 10.21 -14.42
C ASP A 65 -1.06 10.35 -13.05
N ASP A 66 -1.82 10.71 -12.02
CA ASP A 66 -1.30 10.84 -10.65
C ASP A 66 -0.86 9.48 -10.09
N VAL A 67 -1.58 8.41 -10.44
CA VAL A 67 -1.21 7.03 -10.08
C VAL A 67 0.10 6.65 -10.76
N ILE A 68 0.21 6.86 -12.08
CA ILE A 68 1.43 6.59 -12.83
C ILE A 68 2.61 7.37 -12.26
N HIS A 69 2.43 8.64 -11.96
CA HIS A 69 3.49 9.49 -11.40
C HIS A 69 3.96 8.96 -10.04
N ALA A 70 3.02 8.65 -9.13
CA ALA A 70 3.35 8.11 -7.82
C ALA A 70 4.09 6.76 -7.89
N LEU A 71 3.64 5.86 -8.78
CA LEU A 71 4.31 4.58 -9.00
C LEU A 71 5.69 4.76 -9.65
N THR A 72 5.84 5.72 -10.59
CA THR A 72 7.13 6.03 -11.21
C THR A 72 8.15 6.46 -10.18
N GLU A 73 7.79 7.38 -9.27
CA GLU A 73 8.68 7.82 -8.18
C GLU A 73 9.13 6.62 -7.32
N LEU A 74 8.20 5.73 -6.99
CA LEU A 74 8.51 4.54 -6.21
C LEU A 74 9.40 3.55 -6.97
N PHE A 75 9.18 3.36 -8.27
CA PHE A 75 9.98 2.45 -9.10
C PHE A 75 11.43 2.94 -9.27
N VAL A 76 11.62 4.26 -9.34
CA VAL A 76 12.97 4.85 -9.39
C VAL A 76 13.75 4.57 -8.11
N ILE A 77 13.09 4.64 -6.96
CA ILE A 77 13.75 4.48 -5.64
C ILE A 77 13.93 3.00 -5.26
N ASN A 78 12.91 2.17 -5.53
CA ASN A 78 12.83 0.80 -4.99
C ASN A 78 12.96 -0.28 -6.06
N GLY A 79 13.04 0.08 -7.33
CA GLY A 79 12.93 -0.85 -8.45
C GLY A 79 11.46 -1.17 -8.80
N VAL A 80 11.26 -1.78 -9.96
CA VAL A 80 9.94 -2.22 -10.44
C VAL A 80 9.58 -3.53 -9.76
N PRO A 81 8.42 -3.65 -9.09
CA PRO A 81 7.97 -4.92 -8.52
C PRO A 81 7.62 -5.90 -9.64
N GLU A 82 7.70 -7.20 -9.35
CA GLU A 82 7.31 -8.21 -10.32
C GLU A 82 5.81 -8.16 -10.61
N HIS A 83 5.01 -7.95 -9.57
CA HIS A 83 3.56 -7.90 -9.68
C HIS A 83 2.99 -6.67 -8.98
N ILE A 84 1.91 -6.13 -9.54
CA ILE A 84 1.07 -5.11 -8.91
C ILE A 84 -0.35 -5.62 -8.79
N ARG A 85 -0.87 -5.60 -7.56
CA ARG A 85 -2.24 -5.95 -7.22
C ARG A 85 -3.06 -4.71 -6.97
N SER A 86 -4.25 -4.66 -7.56
CA SER A 86 -5.23 -3.60 -7.32
C SER A 86 -6.64 -4.15 -7.38
N ASP A 87 -7.59 -3.42 -6.81
CA ASP A 87 -8.99 -3.66 -7.09
C ASP A 87 -9.35 -3.30 -8.55
N ASN A 88 -10.62 -3.54 -8.91
CA ASN A 88 -11.13 -3.23 -10.25
C ASN A 88 -11.69 -1.79 -10.37
N GLY A 89 -11.22 -0.86 -9.53
CA GLY A 89 -11.63 0.53 -9.61
C GLY A 89 -11.32 1.17 -10.97
N PRO A 90 -12.14 2.15 -11.42
CA PRO A 90 -11.99 2.74 -12.76
C PRO A 90 -10.62 3.40 -12.98
N GLU A 91 -9.99 3.91 -11.94
CA GLU A 91 -8.66 4.50 -12.00
C GLU A 91 -7.56 3.46 -12.27
N PHE A 92 -7.77 2.21 -11.80
CA PHE A 92 -6.81 1.11 -11.93
C PHE A 92 -7.04 0.30 -13.19
N THR A 93 -8.30 0.18 -13.62
CA THR A 93 -8.64 -0.47 -14.88
C THR A 93 -8.44 0.44 -16.08
N SER A 94 -8.04 1.71 -15.88
CA SER A 94 -7.76 2.60 -16.98
C SER A 94 -6.71 1.98 -17.91
N LYS A 95 -7.01 2.00 -19.20
CA LYS A 95 -6.12 1.47 -20.22
C LYS A 95 -4.71 2.06 -20.10
N MET A 96 -4.62 3.35 -19.75
CA MET A 96 -3.38 4.07 -19.61
C MET A 96 -2.48 3.48 -18.51
N VAL A 97 -2.99 3.20 -17.31
CA VAL A 97 -2.23 2.60 -16.21
C VAL A 97 -1.78 1.19 -16.59
N ARG A 98 -2.67 0.37 -17.16
CA ARG A 98 -2.36 -1.00 -17.57
C ARG A 98 -1.28 -1.05 -18.65
N ASP A 99 -1.41 -0.22 -19.68
CA ASP A 99 -0.45 -0.17 -20.78
C ASP A 99 0.91 0.34 -20.30
N TRP A 100 0.92 1.28 -19.36
CA TRP A 100 2.14 1.75 -18.73
C TRP A 100 2.81 0.67 -17.88
N LEU A 101 2.08 -0.01 -17.00
CA LEU A 101 2.59 -1.11 -16.17
C LEU A 101 3.20 -2.21 -17.04
N LYS A 102 2.52 -2.58 -18.13
CA LYS A 102 3.05 -3.57 -19.09
C LYS A 102 4.36 -3.10 -19.71
N ARG A 103 4.48 -1.83 -20.08
CA ARG A 103 5.71 -1.27 -20.68
C ARG A 103 6.89 -1.27 -19.72
N VAL A 104 6.66 -1.02 -18.44
CA VAL A 104 7.71 -1.04 -17.40
C VAL A 104 8.00 -2.46 -16.89
N GLY A 105 7.28 -3.48 -17.36
CA GLY A 105 7.53 -4.88 -17.02
C GLY A 105 6.85 -5.39 -15.75
N ALA A 106 5.98 -4.61 -15.12
CA ALA A 106 5.19 -5.05 -13.97
C ALA A 106 3.96 -5.84 -14.43
N LYS A 107 3.75 -7.03 -13.87
CA LYS A 107 2.56 -7.84 -14.13
C LYS A 107 1.40 -7.39 -13.26
N THR A 108 0.23 -7.20 -13.85
CA THR A 108 -0.97 -6.80 -13.09
C THR A 108 -1.72 -8.02 -12.56
N LEU A 109 -2.08 -7.98 -11.28
CA LEU A 109 -2.95 -8.95 -10.62
C LEU A 109 -4.25 -8.23 -10.25
N PHE A 110 -5.30 -8.49 -11.02
CA PHE A 110 -6.62 -7.95 -10.70
C PHE A 110 -7.33 -8.85 -9.70
N ILE A 111 -8.01 -8.23 -8.73
CA ILE A 111 -8.86 -8.94 -7.78
C ILE A 111 -10.13 -9.33 -8.51
N GLU A 112 -10.47 -10.61 -8.51
CA GLU A 112 -11.71 -11.07 -9.13
C GLU A 112 -12.94 -10.55 -8.39
N PRO A 113 -14.01 -10.18 -9.11
CA PRO A 113 -15.28 -9.85 -8.48
C PRO A 113 -15.75 -10.99 -7.57
N GLY A 114 -16.02 -10.71 -6.30
CA GLY A 114 -16.42 -11.72 -5.32
C GLY A 114 -15.28 -12.40 -4.56
N SER A 115 -14.03 -11.97 -4.76
CA SER A 115 -12.83 -12.48 -4.05
C SER A 115 -12.19 -11.43 -3.13
N PRO A 116 -12.92 -10.86 -2.15
CA PRO A 116 -12.41 -9.80 -1.28
C PRO A 116 -11.15 -10.23 -0.48
N TRP A 117 -11.00 -11.52 -0.18
CA TRP A 117 -9.81 -12.04 0.50
C TRP A 117 -8.50 -11.85 -0.27
N GLU A 118 -8.56 -11.59 -1.58
CA GLU A 118 -7.37 -11.28 -2.38
C GLU A 118 -6.79 -9.90 -2.03
N ASN A 119 -7.62 -8.97 -1.54
CA ASN A 119 -7.21 -7.63 -1.10
C ASN A 119 -6.90 -7.52 0.40
N GLY A 120 -6.87 -8.62 1.12
CA GLY A 120 -6.79 -8.64 2.59
C GLY A 120 -5.62 -7.85 3.18
N TYR A 121 -4.53 -7.64 2.45
CA TYR A 121 -3.42 -6.79 2.92
C TYR A 121 -3.74 -5.31 2.86
N ASN A 122 -4.33 -4.84 1.75
CA ASN A 122 -4.81 -3.46 1.64
C ASN A 122 -5.95 -3.18 2.61
N GLU A 123 -6.91 -4.09 2.74
CA GLU A 123 -8.03 -3.95 3.69
C GLU A 123 -7.52 -3.83 5.13
N SER A 124 -6.60 -4.70 5.53
CA SER A 124 -5.97 -4.65 6.85
C SER A 124 -5.18 -3.38 7.07
N PHE A 125 -4.44 -2.91 6.08
CA PHE A 125 -3.69 -1.65 6.13
C PHE A 125 -4.63 -0.46 6.23
N ASN A 126 -5.61 -0.37 5.32
CA ASN A 126 -6.58 0.72 5.26
C ASN A 126 -7.45 0.79 6.53
N GLY A 127 -7.80 -0.37 7.11
CA GLY A 127 -8.47 -0.45 8.42
C GLY A 127 -7.65 0.23 9.50
N LYS A 128 -6.35 -0.08 9.61
CA LYS A 128 -5.45 0.56 10.58
C LYS A 128 -5.31 2.05 10.36
N LEU A 129 -5.12 2.48 9.10
CA LEU A 129 -5.06 3.91 8.77
C LEU A 129 -6.33 4.64 9.19
N ARG A 130 -7.51 4.05 8.99
CA ARG A 130 -8.78 4.61 9.44
C ARG A 130 -8.88 4.66 10.96
N ASP A 131 -8.62 3.54 11.63
CA ASP A 131 -8.83 3.41 13.08
C ASP A 131 -7.80 4.20 13.89
N GLU A 132 -6.58 4.31 13.40
CA GLU A 132 -5.47 4.94 14.12
C GLU A 132 -5.31 6.42 13.79
N LEU A 133 -5.77 6.89 12.63
CA LEU A 133 -5.63 8.28 12.20
C LEU A 133 -6.96 8.90 11.70
N LEU A 134 -7.54 8.37 10.61
CA LEU A 134 -8.59 9.12 9.90
C LEU A 134 -9.88 9.27 10.70
N ASN A 135 -10.21 8.33 11.59
CA ASN A 135 -11.39 8.39 12.45
C ASN A 135 -11.15 9.11 13.78
N ARG A 136 -9.89 9.47 14.08
CA ARG A 136 -9.51 10.12 15.33
C ARG A 136 -9.26 11.60 15.20
N GLU A 137 -8.94 12.07 13.99
CA GLU A 137 -8.56 13.44 13.72
C GLU A 137 -9.64 14.20 12.96
N ILE A 138 -9.77 15.48 13.26
CA ILE A 138 -10.54 16.45 12.48
C ILE A 138 -9.53 17.24 11.65
N PHE A 139 -9.60 17.11 10.35
CA PHE A 139 -8.66 17.76 9.43
C PHE A 139 -9.24 19.08 8.93
N TYR A 140 -8.57 20.19 9.19
CA TYR A 140 -9.00 21.51 8.74
C TYR A 140 -8.49 21.88 7.34
N SER A 141 -7.44 21.22 6.87
CA SER A 141 -6.86 21.51 5.54
C SER A 141 -6.30 20.25 4.87
N LEU A 142 -6.17 20.30 3.53
CA LEU A 142 -5.50 19.26 2.77
C LEU A 142 -4.03 19.10 3.20
N LYS A 143 -3.36 20.21 3.52
CA LYS A 143 -1.96 20.19 3.96
C LYS A 143 -1.79 19.45 5.28
N GLU A 144 -2.71 19.64 6.21
CA GLU A 144 -2.73 18.92 7.47
C GLU A 144 -2.90 17.42 7.27
N VAL A 145 -3.85 16.99 6.39
CA VAL A 145 -3.98 15.58 6.03
C VAL A 145 -2.67 15.02 5.48
N GLN A 146 -2.00 15.76 4.58
CA GLN A 146 -0.71 15.34 4.01
C GLN A 146 0.36 15.14 5.07
N ILE A 147 0.48 16.08 6.02
CA ILE A 147 1.49 16.02 7.08
C ILE A 147 1.20 14.86 8.03
N LEU A 148 -0.02 14.74 8.54
CA LEU A 148 -0.37 13.72 9.52
C LEU A 148 -0.37 12.31 8.93
N THR A 149 -0.78 12.13 7.68
CA THR A 149 -0.68 10.81 7.03
C THR A 149 0.77 10.41 6.77
N GLU A 150 1.67 11.35 6.42
CA GLU A 150 3.09 11.03 6.25
C GLU A 150 3.77 10.70 7.57
N GLN A 151 3.43 11.43 8.64
CA GLN A 151 3.90 11.11 9.99
C GLN A 151 3.43 9.71 10.41
N TRP A 152 2.14 9.41 10.28
CA TRP A 152 1.58 8.10 10.57
C TRP A 152 2.24 6.99 9.74
N ARG A 153 2.49 7.21 8.45
CA ARG A 153 3.18 6.26 7.58
C ARG A 153 4.58 5.92 8.09
N ARG A 154 5.33 6.92 8.54
CA ARG A 154 6.66 6.70 9.13
C ARG A 154 6.58 5.89 10.42
N GLU A 155 5.67 6.24 11.31
CA GLU A 155 5.45 5.50 12.57
C GLU A 155 4.99 4.06 12.28
N TYR A 156 4.08 3.87 11.32
CA TYR A 156 3.63 2.55 10.86
C TYR A 156 4.81 1.67 10.40
N ASN A 157 5.73 2.23 9.63
CA ASN A 157 6.86 1.50 9.08
C ASN A 157 7.98 1.26 10.11
N THR A 158 8.22 2.17 11.03
CA THR A 158 9.46 2.20 11.84
C THR A 158 9.25 1.96 13.34
N ILE A 159 8.05 2.18 13.84
CA ILE A 159 7.76 2.10 15.30
C ILE A 159 6.70 1.02 15.59
N ARG A 160 5.65 0.96 14.77
CA ARG A 160 4.51 0.11 15.03
C ARG A 160 4.87 -1.37 14.90
N PRO A 161 4.64 -2.21 15.94
CA PRO A 161 4.85 -3.65 15.84
C PRO A 161 3.74 -4.31 15.02
N HIS A 162 4.12 -5.28 14.18
CA HIS A 162 3.22 -6.04 13.32
C HIS A 162 3.20 -7.52 13.71
N SER A 163 2.05 -8.04 14.12
CA SER A 163 1.89 -9.45 14.51
C SER A 163 2.28 -10.42 13.38
N SER A 164 1.95 -10.07 12.13
CA SER A 164 2.33 -10.87 10.95
C SER A 164 3.84 -10.90 10.67
N LEU A 165 4.62 -10.04 11.30
CA LEU A 165 6.08 -9.96 11.20
C LEU A 165 6.77 -10.38 12.51
N GLY A 166 6.07 -11.12 13.39
CA GLY A 166 6.60 -11.49 14.70
C GLY A 166 6.84 -10.27 15.58
N TYR A 167 5.93 -9.30 15.53
CA TYR A 167 5.98 -8.02 16.25
C TYR A 167 7.17 -7.11 15.89
N ARG A 168 7.84 -7.37 14.77
CA ARG A 168 8.81 -6.45 14.20
C ARG A 168 8.11 -5.38 13.37
N THR A 169 8.84 -4.30 13.12
CA THR A 169 8.40 -3.23 12.19
C THR A 169 8.67 -3.61 10.75
N PRO A 170 7.92 -3.07 9.78
CA PRO A 170 8.15 -3.31 8.34
C PRO A 170 9.55 -2.91 7.86
N THR A 171 10.11 -1.84 8.42
CA THR A 171 11.45 -1.32 8.07
C THR A 171 12.34 -1.24 9.30
N PRO A 172 12.82 -2.37 9.85
CA PRO A 172 13.64 -2.38 11.05
C PRO A 172 14.96 -1.62 10.88
N GLU A 173 15.49 -1.56 9.68
CA GLU A 173 16.76 -0.87 9.36
C GLU A 173 16.69 0.65 9.58
N ALA A 174 15.50 1.25 9.48
CA ALA A 174 15.30 2.67 9.72
C ALA A 174 15.35 3.07 11.20
N ILE A 175 15.23 2.10 12.11
CA ILE A 175 15.24 2.30 13.58
C ILE A 175 16.65 2.12 14.15
N MET A 176 17.50 1.32 13.50
CA MET A 176 18.89 1.19 13.92
C MET A 176 19.68 2.42 13.44
N PRO A 177 20.11 3.31 14.34
CA PRO A 177 21.15 4.25 13.96
C PRO A 177 22.31 3.39 13.42
N LYS A 178 22.81 3.71 12.22
CA LYS A 178 24.03 3.10 11.73
C LYS A 178 25.06 3.22 12.85
N LEU A 179 25.40 2.12 13.49
CA LEU A 179 26.54 2.05 14.38
C LEU A 179 27.73 2.52 13.54
N GLN A 180 28.11 3.77 13.72
CA GLN A 180 29.38 4.25 13.23
C GLN A 180 30.41 3.41 13.97
N LEU A 181 31.00 2.47 13.27
CA LEU A 181 32.22 1.85 13.71
C LEU A 181 33.24 3.00 13.88
N VAL A 182 33.36 3.47 15.11
CA VAL A 182 34.49 4.32 15.49
C VAL A 182 35.71 3.40 15.42
N VAL A 183 36.35 3.36 14.27
CA VAL A 183 37.68 2.81 14.12
C VAL A 183 38.56 3.80 14.87
N ASN A 184 38.92 3.45 16.12
CA ASN A 184 40.01 4.14 16.80
C ASN A 184 41.29 3.86 16.04
N PRO A 185 41.93 4.87 15.42
CA PRO A 185 43.28 4.68 14.93
C PRO A 185 44.24 4.60 16.13
N ARG A 186 44.89 3.47 16.28
CA ARG A 186 46.11 3.38 17.09
C ARG A 186 47.28 3.88 16.28
#